data_f9aed1cb803fc83f7f3ca60a5a90e22d
#
_entry.id   f9aed1cb803fc83f7f3ca60a5a90e22d
#
_cell.length_a   1.000
_cell.length_b   1.000
_cell.length_c   1.000
_cell.angle_alpha   90.00
_cell.angle_beta   90.00
_cell.angle_gamma   90.00
#
_symmetry.space_group_name_H-M   'P 1'
#
loop_
_entity.id
_entity.type
_entity.pdbx_description
1 polymer ?
#
loop_
_entity_poly.entity_id
_entity_poly.type
_entity_poly.pdbx_seq_one_letter_code
_entity_poly.pdbx_strand_id
1 'polypeptide(L)'
;MNELFGSEYADAYDVLYQDKDYLEESRLIDRLFQTYGNGPVRTVLDLGCGTGTHGLWLAQRGYEVVGVDRSAGMLESARKKAVSRKIDGKANFYQEDIRSFQVEESFDATLMMFAVLGYQLENRDVLAALRTARKHVRLGGIFIFDVWYGPAVLRQGPSERVKLIPTDRGQILRVASGELDVGRHLCKVSYRLWTIEGDRLIAQTEETHLMRYFFPLELNLFLECSGFFPVRLGAFPEFDRDPDVTTWNVLGLARAV
;
A
#
# COMPACT_ATOMS: atom_id res chain seq x y z
N MET A 1 -4.11 -12.69 19.45
CA MET A 1 -4.34 -11.91 18.23
C MET A 1 -3.38 -12.44 17.21
N ASN A 2 -3.88 -13.01 16.12
CA ASN A 2 -3.00 -13.41 15.02
C ASN A 2 -2.29 -12.15 14.51
N GLU A 3 -0.99 -12.27 14.28
CA GLU A 3 -0.17 -11.20 13.73
C GLU A 3 -0.68 -10.92 12.30
N LEU A 4 -1.07 -9.67 12.02
CA LEU A 4 -1.45 -9.22 10.67
C LEU A 4 -0.27 -9.47 9.73
N PHE A 5 -0.51 -10.12 8.60
CA PHE A 5 0.53 -10.55 7.67
C PHE A 5 1.53 -11.54 8.29
N GLY A 6 1.01 -12.59 8.98
CA GLY A 6 1.83 -13.68 9.48
C GLY A 6 2.64 -14.37 8.38
N SER A 7 3.63 -15.20 8.75
CA SER A 7 4.57 -15.80 7.80
C SER A 7 3.89 -16.59 6.68
N GLU A 8 2.85 -17.38 7.00
CA GLU A 8 2.09 -18.17 6.01
C GLU A 8 1.36 -17.28 4.99
N TYR A 9 0.81 -16.15 5.44
CA TYR A 9 0.17 -15.19 4.53
C TYR A 9 1.21 -14.42 3.70
N ALA A 10 2.35 -14.06 4.29
CA ALA A 10 3.44 -13.39 3.58
C ALA A 10 3.99 -14.27 2.44
N ASP A 11 4.12 -15.58 2.66
CA ASP A 11 4.57 -16.52 1.64
C ASP A 11 3.55 -16.65 0.49
N ALA A 12 2.26 -16.59 0.80
CA ALA A 12 1.19 -16.64 -0.20
C ALA A 12 0.91 -15.29 -0.86
N TYR A 13 1.37 -14.17 -0.29
CA TYR A 13 0.97 -12.82 -0.66
C TYR A 13 1.18 -12.52 -2.15
N ASP A 14 2.38 -12.77 -2.66
CA ASP A 14 2.71 -12.48 -4.07
C ASP A 14 1.87 -13.35 -5.03
N VAL A 15 1.53 -14.59 -4.64
CA VAL A 15 0.66 -15.49 -5.40
C VAL A 15 -0.80 -14.99 -5.36
N LEU A 16 -1.27 -14.53 -4.20
CA LEU A 16 -2.64 -14.01 -4.04
C LEU A 16 -2.91 -12.76 -4.89
N TYR A 17 -1.86 -11.98 -5.17
CA TYR A 17 -1.92 -10.73 -5.92
C TYR A 17 -1.14 -10.77 -7.25
N GLN A 18 -0.88 -11.97 -7.80
CA GLN A 18 -0.14 -12.14 -9.06
C GLN A 18 -0.81 -11.50 -10.28
N ASP A 19 -2.14 -11.31 -10.24
CA ASP A 19 -2.93 -10.64 -11.28
C ASP A 19 -2.98 -9.12 -11.14
N LYS A 20 -2.38 -8.56 -10.08
CA LYS A 20 -2.28 -7.11 -9.89
C LYS A 20 -1.17 -6.55 -10.79
N ASP A 21 -1.51 -5.55 -11.57
CA ASP A 21 -0.55 -4.91 -12.49
C ASP A 21 0.35 -3.91 -11.76
N TYR A 22 1.25 -4.45 -10.93
CA TYR A 22 2.27 -3.65 -10.24
C TYR A 22 3.19 -2.87 -11.20
N LEU A 23 3.35 -3.37 -12.43
CA LEU A 23 4.18 -2.69 -13.42
C LEU A 23 3.52 -1.38 -13.87
N GLU A 24 2.24 -1.40 -14.20
CA GLU A 24 1.50 -0.19 -14.58
C GLU A 24 1.35 0.78 -13.41
N GLU A 25 1.13 0.30 -12.20
CA GLU A 25 1.12 1.15 -11.01
C GLU A 25 2.48 1.85 -10.81
N SER A 26 3.59 1.11 -10.95
CA SER A 26 4.94 1.69 -10.84
C SER A 26 5.27 2.65 -11.98
N ARG A 27 4.76 2.40 -13.20
CA ARG A 27 4.87 3.35 -14.32
C ARG A 27 4.07 4.62 -14.06
N LEU A 28 2.90 4.50 -13.45
CA LEU A 28 2.11 5.67 -13.04
C LEU A 28 2.88 6.50 -12.00
N ILE A 29 3.43 5.86 -10.97
CA ILE A 29 4.24 6.54 -9.94
C ILE A 29 5.42 7.28 -10.60
N ASP A 30 6.16 6.61 -11.51
CA ASP A 30 7.28 7.20 -12.26
C ASP A 30 6.83 8.44 -13.07
N ARG A 31 5.70 8.37 -13.79
CA ARG A 31 5.12 9.54 -14.48
C ARG A 31 4.79 10.68 -13.52
N LEU A 32 4.23 10.37 -12.34
CA LEU A 32 3.90 11.38 -11.34
C LEU A 32 5.17 12.05 -10.79
N PHE A 33 6.25 11.32 -10.60
CA PHE A 33 7.56 11.86 -10.23
C PHE A 33 8.07 12.86 -11.27
N GLN A 34 7.95 12.51 -12.56
CA GLN A 34 8.39 13.37 -13.66
C GLN A 34 7.50 14.61 -13.82
N THR A 35 6.17 14.46 -13.62
CA THR A 35 5.20 15.54 -13.85
C THR A 35 5.14 16.51 -12.67
N TYR A 36 5.18 16.00 -11.44
CA TYR A 36 4.93 16.79 -10.24
C TYR A 36 6.16 16.96 -9.34
N GLY A 37 7.28 16.32 -9.65
CA GLY A 37 8.52 16.48 -8.91
C GLY A 37 9.03 17.92 -8.96
N ASN A 38 9.52 18.43 -7.84
CA ASN A 38 10.24 19.70 -7.78
C ASN A 38 11.73 19.46 -8.05
N GLY A 39 12.08 19.27 -9.32
CA GLY A 39 13.37 18.77 -9.78
C GLY A 39 13.40 17.22 -9.87
N PRO A 40 14.57 16.65 -10.21
CA PRO A 40 14.70 15.20 -10.37
C PRO A 40 14.40 14.46 -9.06
N VAL A 41 13.51 13.48 -9.11
CA VAL A 41 13.32 12.50 -8.04
C VAL A 41 14.37 11.41 -8.22
N ARG A 42 15.12 11.09 -7.17
CA ARG A 42 16.16 10.04 -7.16
C ARG A 42 15.99 9.08 -5.99
N THR A 43 15.57 9.61 -4.84
CA THR A 43 15.42 8.87 -3.59
C THR A 43 13.96 8.77 -3.20
N VAL A 44 13.52 7.56 -2.82
CA VAL A 44 12.12 7.25 -2.50
C VAL A 44 12.03 6.50 -1.19
N LEU A 45 11.17 6.96 -0.29
CA LEU A 45 10.79 6.24 0.92
C LEU A 45 9.42 5.56 0.70
N ASP A 46 9.36 4.24 0.81
CA ASP A 46 8.15 3.43 0.67
C ASP A 46 7.69 2.94 2.05
N LEU A 47 6.69 3.61 2.62
CA LEU A 47 6.15 3.33 3.96
C LEU A 47 5.01 2.31 3.87
N GLY A 48 5.19 1.14 4.49
CA GLY A 48 4.33 -0.02 4.35
C GLY A 48 4.63 -0.80 3.06
N CYS A 49 5.91 -0.98 2.76
CA CYS A 49 6.37 -1.52 1.48
C CYS A 49 6.00 -3.00 1.23
N GLY A 50 5.57 -3.73 2.27
CA GLY A 50 5.24 -5.16 2.18
C GLY A 50 6.37 -5.99 1.58
N THR A 51 6.07 -6.80 0.57
CA THR A 51 7.07 -7.60 -0.17
C THR A 51 7.92 -6.77 -1.15
N GLY A 52 7.87 -5.44 -1.05
CA GLY A 52 8.71 -4.48 -1.76
C GLY A 52 8.40 -4.32 -3.25
N THR A 53 7.27 -4.78 -3.74
CA THR A 53 7.05 -4.89 -5.20
C THR A 53 7.11 -3.54 -5.91
N HIS A 54 6.48 -2.48 -5.41
CA HIS A 54 6.57 -1.13 -6.00
C HIS A 54 8.00 -0.58 -5.91
N GLY A 55 8.60 -0.62 -4.71
CA GLY A 55 9.96 -0.13 -4.50
C GLY A 55 11.00 -0.84 -5.37
N LEU A 56 10.89 -2.16 -5.54
CA LEU A 56 11.79 -2.92 -6.39
C LEU A 56 11.64 -2.59 -7.88
N TRP A 57 10.44 -2.30 -8.37
CA TRP A 57 10.24 -1.81 -9.73
C TRP A 57 10.84 -0.42 -9.92
N LEU A 58 10.72 0.46 -8.94
CA LEU A 58 11.37 1.78 -8.98
C LEU A 58 12.89 1.65 -8.94
N ALA A 59 13.44 0.77 -8.08
CA ALA A 59 14.88 0.52 -8.01
C ALA A 59 15.47 0.00 -9.34
N GLN A 60 14.74 -0.86 -10.06
CA GLN A 60 15.13 -1.29 -11.41
C GLN A 60 15.17 -0.13 -12.43
N ARG A 61 14.38 0.93 -12.21
CA ARG A 61 14.38 2.15 -13.04
C ARG A 61 15.45 3.16 -12.63
N GLY A 62 16.22 2.86 -11.59
CA GLY A 62 17.36 3.67 -11.18
C GLY A 62 17.16 4.48 -9.92
N TYR A 63 15.96 4.44 -9.30
CA TYR A 63 15.72 5.09 -8.02
C TYR A 63 16.46 4.38 -6.88
N GLU A 64 16.86 5.13 -5.87
CA GLU A 64 17.31 4.61 -4.58
C GLU A 64 16.08 4.52 -3.66
N VAL A 65 15.80 3.33 -3.14
CA VAL A 65 14.56 3.08 -2.40
C VAL A 65 14.87 2.61 -0.98
N VAL A 66 14.21 3.22 -0.02
CA VAL A 66 14.12 2.72 1.34
C VAL A 66 12.70 2.24 1.58
N GLY A 67 12.53 0.96 1.89
CA GLY A 67 11.25 0.34 2.22
C GLY A 67 11.13 0.13 3.73
N VAL A 68 9.97 0.42 4.29
CA VAL A 68 9.68 0.22 5.72
C VAL A 68 8.40 -0.61 5.85
N ASP A 69 8.47 -1.69 6.63
CA ASP A 69 7.30 -2.50 6.97
C ASP A 69 7.45 -3.11 8.37
N ARG A 70 6.34 -3.45 9.01
CA ARG A 70 6.34 -4.11 10.32
C ARG A 70 6.57 -5.60 10.23
N SER A 71 6.16 -6.23 9.12
CA SER A 71 6.21 -7.67 8.94
C SER A 71 7.60 -8.13 8.53
N ALA A 72 8.26 -8.90 9.39
CA ALA A 72 9.54 -9.53 9.09
C ALA A 72 9.47 -10.46 7.88
N GLY A 73 8.39 -11.25 7.75
CA GLY A 73 8.17 -12.16 6.62
C GLY A 73 8.04 -11.42 5.29
N MET A 74 7.27 -10.32 5.25
CA MET A 74 7.17 -9.47 4.07
C MET A 74 8.54 -8.93 3.65
N LEU A 75 9.32 -8.43 4.59
CA LEU A 75 10.65 -7.87 4.31
C LEU A 75 11.68 -8.94 3.91
N GLU A 76 11.57 -10.16 4.43
CA GLU A 76 12.40 -11.27 3.98
C GLU A 76 12.13 -11.58 2.49
N SER A 77 10.86 -11.62 2.08
CA SER A 77 10.47 -11.75 0.68
C SER A 77 11.00 -10.60 -0.17
N ALA A 78 10.89 -9.35 0.32
CA ALA A 78 11.42 -8.17 -0.38
C ALA A 78 12.93 -8.27 -0.62
N ARG A 79 13.72 -8.63 0.41
CA ARG A 79 15.18 -8.81 0.30
C ARG A 79 15.56 -9.93 -0.66
N LYS A 80 14.88 -11.10 -0.61
CA LYS A 80 15.08 -12.19 -1.56
C LYS A 80 14.85 -11.74 -3.00
N LYS A 81 13.78 -10.98 -3.24
CA LYS A 81 13.48 -10.41 -4.57
C LYS A 81 14.53 -9.38 -5.01
N ALA A 82 15.03 -8.52 -4.12
CA ALA A 82 16.08 -7.55 -4.43
C ALA A 82 17.37 -8.25 -4.91
N VAL A 83 17.81 -9.26 -4.18
CA VAL A 83 18.99 -10.07 -4.54
C VAL A 83 18.77 -10.78 -5.89
N SER A 84 17.63 -11.44 -6.09
CA SER A 84 17.33 -12.16 -7.32
C SER A 84 17.32 -11.25 -8.57
N ARG A 85 16.92 -9.99 -8.39
CA ARG A 85 16.90 -8.96 -9.44
C ARG A 85 18.22 -8.17 -9.56
N LYS A 86 19.20 -8.45 -8.71
CA LYS A 86 20.52 -7.76 -8.66
C LYS A 86 20.38 -6.24 -8.44
N ILE A 87 19.50 -5.84 -7.56
CA ILE A 87 19.20 -4.44 -7.17
C ILE A 87 19.26 -4.23 -5.66
N ASP A 88 19.88 -5.16 -4.93
CA ASP A 88 20.09 -5.11 -3.48
C ASP A 88 20.93 -3.90 -3.04
N GLY A 89 21.75 -3.33 -3.91
CA GLY A 89 22.47 -2.06 -3.66
C GLY A 89 21.61 -0.80 -3.85
N LYS A 90 20.37 -0.91 -4.35
CA LYS A 90 19.46 0.22 -4.61
C LYS A 90 18.18 0.18 -3.78
N ALA A 91 17.93 -0.91 -3.08
CA ALA A 91 16.75 -1.08 -2.25
C ALA A 91 17.14 -1.60 -0.87
N ASN A 92 16.91 -0.78 0.16
CA ASN A 92 17.16 -1.11 1.57
C ASN A 92 15.84 -1.26 2.31
N PHE A 93 15.75 -2.21 3.26
CA PHE A 93 14.50 -2.52 3.96
C PHE A 93 14.67 -2.52 5.46
N TYR A 94 13.80 -1.78 6.18
CA TYR A 94 13.79 -1.62 7.63
C TYR A 94 12.52 -2.21 8.22
N GLN A 95 12.68 -3.01 9.28
CA GLN A 95 11.53 -3.54 10.02
C GLN A 95 11.15 -2.56 11.13
N GLU A 96 10.20 -1.67 10.83
CA GLU A 96 9.78 -0.58 11.71
C GLU A 96 8.30 -0.25 11.52
N ASP A 97 7.74 0.49 12.47
CA ASP A 97 6.39 1.03 12.37
C ASP A 97 6.41 2.36 11.62
N ILE A 98 5.60 2.47 10.57
CA ILE A 98 5.49 3.69 9.74
C ILE A 98 5.06 4.93 10.53
N ARG A 99 4.49 4.77 11.73
CA ARG A 99 4.08 5.88 12.61
C ARG A 99 5.23 6.48 13.39
N SER A 100 6.35 5.78 13.52
CA SER A 100 7.50 6.16 14.36
C SER A 100 8.85 5.98 13.69
N PHE A 101 8.90 5.50 12.45
CA PHE A 101 10.14 5.33 11.71
C PHE A 101 10.97 6.62 11.67
N GLN A 102 12.28 6.50 11.87
CA GLN A 102 13.21 7.62 11.85
C GLN A 102 14.55 7.22 11.24
N VAL A 103 14.95 8.03 10.25
CA VAL A 103 16.31 8.08 9.71
C VAL A 103 16.72 9.54 9.55
N GLU A 104 18.01 9.81 9.46
CA GLU A 104 18.51 11.19 9.25
C GLU A 104 18.38 11.64 7.78
N GLU A 105 18.16 10.69 6.89
CA GLU A 105 18.03 10.94 5.45
C GLU A 105 16.71 11.62 5.09
N SER A 106 16.77 12.47 4.05
CA SER A 106 15.60 13.11 3.46
C SER A 106 15.44 12.63 2.01
N PHE A 107 14.21 12.31 1.63
CA PHE A 107 13.87 11.73 0.33
C PHE A 107 13.21 12.75 -0.60
N ASP A 108 13.35 12.55 -1.91
CA ASP A 108 12.67 13.36 -2.91
C ASP A 108 11.18 13.08 -2.96
N ALA A 109 10.79 11.84 -2.69
CA ALA A 109 9.39 11.39 -2.64
C ALA A 109 9.16 10.37 -1.53
N THR A 110 7.92 10.32 -1.02
CA THR A 110 7.44 9.26 -0.14
C THR A 110 6.21 8.59 -0.74
N LEU A 111 6.07 7.29 -0.46
CA LEU A 111 4.96 6.45 -0.92
C LEU A 111 4.27 5.80 0.27
N MET A 112 2.95 5.59 0.15
CA MET A 112 2.15 4.65 0.95
C MET A 112 1.16 3.95 0.00
N MET A 113 1.60 2.87 -0.64
CA MET A 113 0.83 2.21 -1.68
C MET A 113 0.13 0.94 -1.18
N PHE A 114 -0.97 0.60 -1.82
CA PHE A 114 -1.83 -0.54 -1.49
C PHE A 114 -2.65 -0.32 -0.21
N ALA A 115 -3.26 0.86 -0.11
CA ALA A 115 -4.13 1.29 0.98
C ALA A 115 -3.49 1.19 2.39
N VAL A 116 -2.17 1.37 2.48
CA VAL A 116 -1.41 1.34 3.74
C VAL A 116 -1.98 2.31 4.78
N LEU A 117 -2.37 3.51 4.34
CA LEU A 117 -2.97 4.50 5.23
C LEU A 117 -4.29 4.00 5.84
N GLY A 118 -5.02 3.11 5.17
CA GLY A 118 -6.25 2.49 5.66
C GLY A 118 -6.07 1.61 6.89
N TYR A 119 -4.86 1.13 7.16
CA TYR A 119 -4.55 0.39 8.40
C TYR A 119 -4.39 1.30 9.63
N GLN A 120 -4.39 2.62 9.46
CA GLN A 120 -4.36 3.60 10.54
C GLN A 120 -5.81 3.92 10.97
N LEU A 121 -6.33 3.15 11.93
CA LEU A 121 -7.76 3.18 12.28
C LEU A 121 -8.17 4.44 13.04
N GLU A 122 -7.26 5.00 13.84
CA GLU A 122 -7.51 6.18 14.67
C GLU A 122 -6.88 7.43 14.05
N ASN A 123 -7.50 8.60 14.25
CA ASN A 123 -7.00 9.88 13.72
C ASN A 123 -5.55 10.16 14.12
N ARG A 124 -5.19 9.84 15.38
CA ARG A 124 -3.82 10.01 15.88
C ARG A 124 -2.80 9.16 15.11
N ASP A 125 -3.20 7.95 14.70
CA ASP A 125 -2.32 7.03 13.97
C ASP A 125 -2.17 7.47 12.50
N VAL A 126 -3.25 7.96 11.87
CA VAL A 126 -3.20 8.61 10.54
C VAL A 126 -2.24 9.79 10.58
N LEU A 127 -2.40 10.70 11.55
CA LEU A 127 -1.53 11.86 11.69
C LEU A 127 -0.07 11.46 11.98
N ALA A 128 0.16 10.42 12.78
CA ALA A 128 1.51 9.94 13.07
C ALA A 128 2.20 9.41 11.80
N ALA A 129 1.51 8.58 11.00
CA ALA A 129 2.03 8.07 9.74
C ALA A 129 2.30 9.19 8.72
N LEU A 130 1.39 10.15 8.57
CA LEU A 130 1.57 11.30 7.69
C LEU A 130 2.71 12.21 8.14
N ARG A 131 2.87 12.45 9.45
CA ARG A 131 4.00 13.22 9.99
C ARG A 131 5.33 12.51 9.79
N THR A 132 5.35 11.18 9.87
CA THR A 132 6.54 10.39 9.49
C THR A 132 6.87 10.60 8.02
N ALA A 133 5.90 10.47 7.11
CA ALA A 133 6.11 10.77 5.69
C ALA A 133 6.64 12.21 5.49
N ARG A 134 6.03 13.21 6.17
CA ARG A 134 6.43 14.62 6.05
C ARG A 134 7.84 14.88 6.56
N LYS A 135 8.21 14.25 7.69
CA LYS A 135 9.54 14.41 8.29
C LYS A 135 10.65 13.95 7.36
N HIS A 136 10.39 12.92 6.57
CA HIS A 136 11.40 12.29 5.72
C HIS A 136 11.36 12.76 4.26
N VAL A 137 10.34 13.51 3.83
CA VAL A 137 10.32 14.12 2.49
C VAL A 137 10.87 15.55 2.54
N ARG A 138 11.75 15.90 1.59
CA ARG A 138 12.31 17.25 1.51
C ARG A 138 11.21 18.29 1.22
N LEU A 139 11.46 19.54 1.56
CA LEU A 139 10.57 20.66 1.24
C LEU A 139 10.32 20.71 -0.28
N GLY A 140 9.07 20.80 -0.69
CA GLY A 140 8.65 20.74 -2.10
C GLY A 140 8.66 19.34 -2.70
N GLY A 141 9.13 18.31 -1.98
CA GLY A 141 9.03 16.91 -2.40
C GLY A 141 7.58 16.43 -2.41
N ILE A 142 7.34 15.25 -2.94
CA ILE A 142 5.98 14.74 -3.16
C ILE A 142 5.68 13.50 -2.31
N PHE A 143 4.43 13.39 -1.94
CA PHE A 143 3.86 12.23 -1.26
C PHE A 143 2.76 11.64 -2.12
N ILE A 144 2.84 10.33 -2.41
CA ILE A 144 1.86 9.58 -3.19
C ILE A 144 1.33 8.46 -2.32
N PHE A 145 0.01 8.30 -2.28
CA PHE A 145 -0.66 7.26 -1.51
C PHE A 145 -1.97 6.85 -2.16
N ASP A 146 -2.43 5.64 -1.91
CA ASP A 146 -3.78 5.24 -2.28
C ASP A 146 -4.62 4.88 -1.04
N VAL A 147 -5.91 5.11 -1.15
CA VAL A 147 -6.88 4.79 -0.10
C VAL A 147 -8.21 4.35 -0.71
N TRP A 148 -9.03 3.71 0.09
CA TRP A 148 -10.41 3.44 -0.26
C TRP A 148 -11.25 4.70 -0.16
N TYR A 149 -11.99 4.98 -1.23
CA TYR A 149 -12.80 6.18 -1.39
C TYR A 149 -14.16 6.02 -0.73
N GLY A 150 -14.40 6.72 0.37
CA GLY A 150 -15.59 6.60 1.20
C GLY A 150 -16.91 6.68 0.44
N PRO A 151 -17.11 7.63 -0.50
CA PRO A 151 -18.35 7.70 -1.27
C PRO A 151 -18.63 6.43 -2.09
N ALA A 152 -17.61 5.80 -2.68
CA ALA A 152 -17.75 4.55 -3.41
C ALA A 152 -17.95 3.35 -2.47
N VAL A 153 -17.19 3.29 -1.36
CA VAL A 153 -17.34 2.24 -0.34
C VAL A 153 -18.76 2.21 0.21
N LEU A 154 -19.33 3.37 0.55
CA LEU A 154 -20.71 3.44 1.05
C LEU A 154 -21.76 3.13 -0.03
N ARG A 155 -21.51 3.52 -1.29
CA ARG A 155 -22.44 3.30 -2.39
C ARG A 155 -22.50 1.85 -2.83
N GLN A 156 -21.34 1.20 -2.96
CA GLN A 156 -21.22 -0.17 -3.48
C GLN A 156 -21.38 -1.22 -2.39
N GLY A 157 -20.90 -0.91 -1.18
CA GLY A 157 -20.74 -1.88 -0.09
C GLY A 157 -19.65 -2.92 -0.41
N PRO A 158 -19.11 -3.60 0.60
CA PRO A 158 -18.23 -4.74 0.37
C PRO A 158 -19.05 -5.93 -0.16
N SER A 159 -18.54 -6.58 -1.18
CA SER A 159 -19.14 -7.79 -1.76
C SER A 159 -18.33 -9.03 -1.38
N GLU A 160 -19.02 -10.16 -1.25
CA GLU A 160 -18.32 -11.44 -1.17
C GLU A 160 -17.63 -11.74 -2.50
N ARG A 161 -16.36 -12.14 -2.44
CA ARG A 161 -15.55 -12.46 -3.61
C ARG A 161 -14.89 -13.80 -3.43
N VAL A 162 -15.08 -14.67 -4.41
CA VAL A 162 -14.43 -15.98 -4.48
C VAL A 162 -13.42 -15.94 -5.62
N LYS A 163 -12.19 -16.36 -5.34
CA LYS A 163 -11.12 -16.43 -6.34
C LYS A 163 -10.41 -17.76 -6.25
N LEU A 164 -10.21 -18.41 -7.38
CA LEU A 164 -9.40 -19.60 -7.53
C LEU A 164 -8.05 -19.21 -8.14
N ILE A 165 -6.97 -19.50 -7.45
CA ILE A 165 -5.63 -19.07 -7.83
C ILE A 165 -4.77 -20.30 -8.07
N PRO A 166 -4.32 -20.55 -9.31
CA PRO A 166 -3.46 -21.69 -9.60
C PRO A 166 -2.08 -21.50 -8.97
N THR A 167 -1.49 -22.62 -8.52
CA THR A 167 -0.13 -22.71 -8.00
C THR A 167 0.59 -23.88 -8.68
N ASP A 168 1.91 -23.99 -8.52
CA ASP A 168 2.71 -25.06 -9.13
C ASP A 168 2.28 -26.46 -8.69
N ARG A 169 1.63 -26.61 -7.51
CA ARG A 169 1.23 -27.89 -6.94
C ARG A 169 -0.28 -28.12 -6.89
N GLY A 170 -1.07 -27.10 -7.21
CA GLY A 170 -2.53 -27.18 -7.13
C GLY A 170 -3.18 -25.82 -7.24
N GLN A 171 -3.96 -25.42 -6.25
CA GLN A 171 -4.69 -24.14 -6.27
C GLN A 171 -4.97 -23.63 -4.85
N ILE A 172 -5.14 -22.30 -4.75
CA ILE A 172 -5.65 -21.65 -3.55
C ILE A 172 -7.05 -21.15 -3.83
N LEU A 173 -8.03 -21.61 -3.04
CA LEU A 173 -9.37 -21.02 -3.00
C LEU A 173 -9.34 -19.90 -1.98
N ARG A 174 -9.60 -18.66 -2.42
CA ARG A 174 -9.72 -17.48 -1.56
C ARG A 174 -11.16 -16.99 -1.55
N VAL A 175 -11.73 -16.88 -0.36
CA VAL A 175 -13.01 -16.20 -0.12
C VAL A 175 -12.73 -14.93 0.68
N ALA A 176 -13.23 -13.81 0.19
CA ALA A 176 -13.16 -12.52 0.86
C ALA A 176 -14.57 -12.00 1.12
N SER A 177 -14.84 -11.53 2.32
CA SER A 177 -16.10 -10.87 2.69
C SER A 177 -15.79 -9.59 3.48
N GLY A 178 -16.75 -8.67 3.55
CA GLY A 178 -16.57 -7.42 4.27
C GLY A 178 -17.81 -6.98 5.01
N GLU A 179 -17.60 -6.28 6.13
CA GLU A 179 -18.64 -5.66 6.96
C GLU A 179 -18.27 -4.20 7.20
N LEU A 180 -19.23 -3.27 7.04
CA LEU A 180 -19.01 -1.84 7.26
C LEU A 180 -19.40 -1.43 8.69
N ASP A 181 -18.51 -0.70 9.34
CA ASP A 181 -18.82 0.17 10.46
C ASP A 181 -18.83 1.62 9.93
N VAL A 182 -20.03 2.05 9.53
CA VAL A 182 -20.22 3.37 8.90
C VAL A 182 -19.89 4.51 9.87
N GLY A 183 -20.19 4.33 11.16
CA GLY A 183 -19.94 5.36 12.17
C GLY A 183 -18.47 5.62 12.44
N ARG A 184 -17.62 4.63 12.19
CA ARG A 184 -16.16 4.71 12.37
C ARG A 184 -15.38 4.79 11.07
N HIS A 185 -16.06 4.77 9.91
CA HIS A 185 -15.47 4.69 8.59
C HIS A 185 -14.56 3.47 8.40
N LEU A 186 -14.94 2.32 8.96
CA LEU A 186 -14.16 1.09 8.88
C LEU A 186 -14.88 0.04 8.03
N CYS A 187 -14.09 -0.77 7.36
CA CYS A 187 -14.49 -2.02 6.76
C CYS A 187 -13.67 -3.16 7.38
N LYS A 188 -14.36 -4.13 7.98
CA LYS A 188 -13.75 -5.38 8.42
C LYS A 188 -13.74 -6.34 7.24
N VAL A 189 -12.57 -6.64 6.69
CA VAL A 189 -12.39 -7.60 5.61
C VAL A 189 -11.90 -8.91 6.18
N SER A 190 -12.65 -9.99 5.94
CA SER A 190 -12.29 -11.34 6.35
C SER A 190 -11.87 -12.16 5.12
N TYR A 191 -10.69 -12.75 5.18
CA TYR A 191 -10.16 -13.66 4.18
C TYR A 191 -10.13 -15.07 4.72
N ARG A 192 -10.59 -16.04 3.91
CA ARG A 192 -10.38 -17.46 4.12
C ARG A 192 -9.66 -18.01 2.91
N LEU A 193 -8.58 -18.72 3.17
CA LEU A 193 -7.77 -19.35 2.14
C LEU A 193 -7.69 -20.84 2.39
N TRP A 194 -7.91 -21.62 1.35
CA TRP A 194 -7.73 -23.08 1.36
C TRP A 194 -6.72 -23.45 0.29
N THR A 195 -5.60 -24.04 0.70
CA THR A 195 -4.62 -24.60 -0.22
C THR A 195 -5.00 -26.04 -0.54
N ILE A 196 -5.21 -26.33 -1.82
CA ILE A 196 -5.71 -27.61 -2.32
C ILE A 196 -4.67 -28.17 -3.29
N GLU A 197 -4.21 -29.41 -3.04
CA GLU A 197 -3.33 -30.16 -3.95
C GLU A 197 -4.05 -31.45 -4.37
N GLY A 198 -4.34 -31.59 -5.67
CA GLY A 198 -5.23 -32.63 -6.16
C GLY A 198 -6.61 -32.59 -5.48
N ASP A 199 -6.99 -33.66 -4.81
CA ASP A 199 -8.27 -33.79 -4.07
C ASP A 199 -8.10 -33.53 -2.55
N ARG A 200 -6.97 -32.97 -2.12
CA ARG A 200 -6.66 -32.81 -0.69
C ARG A 200 -6.56 -31.38 -0.28
N LEU A 201 -7.20 -31.05 0.84
CA LEU A 201 -6.98 -29.81 1.56
C LEU A 201 -5.66 -29.91 2.34
N ILE A 202 -4.70 -29.08 2.01
CA ILE A 202 -3.35 -29.09 2.61
C ILE A 202 -3.26 -28.08 3.77
N ALA A 203 -3.84 -26.88 3.59
CA ALA A 203 -3.82 -25.84 4.61
C ALA A 203 -5.10 -24.98 4.55
N GLN A 204 -5.44 -24.43 5.70
CA GLN A 204 -6.49 -23.41 5.82
C GLN A 204 -5.94 -22.26 6.65
N THR A 205 -6.08 -21.03 6.13
CA THR A 205 -5.67 -19.81 6.81
C THR A 205 -6.83 -18.81 6.83
N GLU A 206 -7.01 -18.14 7.96
CA GLU A 206 -8.00 -17.06 8.10
C GLU A 206 -7.29 -15.79 8.55
N GLU A 207 -7.58 -14.68 7.89
CA GLU A 207 -7.12 -13.36 8.28
C GLU A 207 -8.26 -12.35 8.31
N THR A 208 -8.16 -11.40 9.22
CA THR A 208 -9.11 -10.30 9.32
C THR A 208 -8.36 -8.98 9.34
N HIS A 209 -8.70 -8.12 8.40
CA HIS A 209 -8.14 -6.79 8.25
C HIS A 209 -9.20 -5.74 8.55
N LEU A 210 -8.91 -4.83 9.47
CA LEU A 210 -9.69 -3.62 9.66
C LEU A 210 -9.08 -2.54 8.78
N MET A 211 -9.89 -2.00 7.86
CA MET A 211 -9.48 -1.00 6.89
C MET A 211 -10.32 0.25 7.05
N ARG A 212 -9.68 1.39 7.24
CA ARG A 212 -10.34 2.70 7.21
C ARG A 212 -10.50 3.15 5.76
N TYR A 213 -11.68 3.66 5.42
CA TYR A 213 -11.93 4.38 4.18
C TYR A 213 -12.06 5.87 4.46
N PHE A 214 -11.76 6.71 3.47
CA PHE A 214 -11.58 8.14 3.65
C PHE A 214 -12.48 8.96 2.74
N PHE A 215 -12.82 10.16 3.21
CA PHE A 215 -13.52 11.17 2.42
C PHE A 215 -12.57 12.30 2.00
N PRO A 216 -12.80 12.96 0.85
CA PRO A 216 -11.87 13.98 0.33
C PRO A 216 -11.52 15.10 1.29
N LEU A 217 -12.53 15.70 1.95
CA LEU A 217 -12.28 16.80 2.90
C LEU A 217 -11.53 16.35 4.15
N GLU A 218 -11.80 15.11 4.62
CA GLU A 218 -11.07 14.51 5.72
C GLU A 218 -9.60 14.28 5.36
N LEU A 219 -9.33 13.74 4.15
CA LEU A 219 -7.96 13.54 3.67
C LEU A 219 -7.21 14.87 3.56
N ASN A 220 -7.83 15.90 2.98
CA ASN A 220 -7.23 17.21 2.88
C ASN A 220 -6.87 17.76 4.25
N LEU A 221 -7.78 17.67 5.23
CA LEU A 221 -7.51 18.11 6.60
C LEU A 221 -6.33 17.36 7.23
N PHE A 222 -6.24 16.04 7.10
CA PHE A 222 -5.11 15.26 7.61
C PHE A 222 -3.78 15.65 6.95
N LEU A 223 -3.78 15.84 5.63
CA LEU A 223 -2.60 16.27 4.88
C LEU A 223 -2.13 17.65 5.35
N GLU A 224 -3.03 18.63 5.41
CA GLU A 224 -2.73 20.00 5.85
C GLU A 224 -2.20 20.03 7.30
N CYS A 225 -2.85 19.31 8.23
CA CYS A 225 -2.40 19.17 9.61
C CYS A 225 -1.05 18.46 9.77
N SER A 226 -0.58 17.81 8.71
CA SER A 226 0.71 17.10 8.67
C SER A 226 1.79 17.83 7.88
N GLY A 227 1.51 19.03 7.33
CA GLY A 227 2.47 19.84 6.57
C GLY A 227 2.56 19.45 5.10
N PHE A 228 1.46 18.93 4.54
CA PHE A 228 1.32 18.69 3.12
C PHE A 228 0.26 19.59 2.49
N PHE A 229 0.52 20.07 1.29
CA PHE A 229 -0.47 20.71 0.43
C PHE A 229 -1.09 19.65 -0.48
N PRO A 230 -2.42 19.38 -0.40
CA PRO A 230 -3.10 18.47 -1.32
C PRO A 230 -3.03 19.00 -2.75
N VAL A 231 -2.50 18.20 -3.69
CA VAL A 231 -2.39 18.60 -5.09
C VAL A 231 -3.54 18.02 -5.92
N ARG A 232 -3.77 16.72 -5.80
CA ARG A 232 -4.83 16.03 -6.53
C ARG A 232 -5.22 14.74 -5.83
N LEU A 233 -6.51 14.41 -5.92
CA LEU A 233 -7.07 13.09 -5.64
C LEU A 233 -7.70 12.60 -6.96
N GLY A 234 -7.13 11.57 -7.56
CA GLY A 234 -7.61 10.97 -8.82
C GLY A 234 -8.10 9.55 -8.64
N ALA A 235 -8.83 9.03 -9.61
CA ALA A 235 -9.18 7.61 -9.63
C ALA A 235 -7.90 6.76 -9.78
N PHE A 236 -7.89 5.57 -9.20
CA PHE A 236 -6.74 4.68 -9.31
C PHE A 236 -7.13 3.40 -10.08
N PRO A 237 -6.37 3.05 -11.15
CA PRO A 237 -5.09 3.62 -11.60
C PRO A 237 -5.20 4.82 -12.59
N GLU A 238 -6.39 5.25 -13.00
CA GLU A 238 -6.60 6.32 -13.98
C GLU A 238 -6.52 7.72 -13.32
N PHE A 239 -5.33 8.11 -12.86
CA PHE A 239 -5.12 9.28 -12.00
C PHE A 239 -5.67 10.61 -12.55
N ASP A 240 -5.75 10.75 -13.87
CA ASP A 240 -6.26 11.97 -14.52
C ASP A 240 -7.80 12.04 -14.50
N ARG A 241 -8.49 10.93 -14.22
CA ARG A 241 -9.94 10.88 -14.04
C ARG A 241 -10.32 11.26 -12.62
N ASP A 242 -11.32 12.11 -12.48
CA ASP A 242 -11.87 12.41 -11.15
C ASP A 242 -12.62 11.20 -10.58
N PRO A 243 -12.49 10.94 -9.28
CA PRO A 243 -13.17 9.82 -8.65
C PRO A 243 -14.68 10.06 -8.52
N ASP A 244 -15.45 9.00 -8.67
CA ASP A 244 -16.89 8.99 -8.48
C ASP A 244 -17.33 7.82 -7.58
N VAL A 245 -18.64 7.62 -7.41
CA VAL A 245 -19.19 6.57 -6.56
C VAL A 245 -18.93 5.13 -7.06
N THR A 246 -18.29 4.97 -8.22
CA THR A 246 -17.85 3.68 -8.77
C THR A 246 -16.34 3.45 -8.56
N THR A 247 -15.62 4.47 -8.11
CA THR A 247 -14.17 4.46 -7.91
C THR A 247 -13.81 3.98 -6.51
N TRP A 248 -13.56 2.68 -6.33
CA TRP A 248 -13.24 2.12 -5.00
C TRP A 248 -11.91 2.62 -4.44
N ASN A 249 -10.85 2.65 -5.27
CA ASN A 249 -9.53 3.14 -4.88
C ASN A 249 -9.27 4.51 -5.52
N VAL A 250 -8.68 5.41 -4.75
CA VAL A 250 -8.20 6.71 -5.23
C VAL A 250 -6.73 6.85 -4.92
N LEU A 251 -6.01 7.53 -5.81
CA LEU A 251 -4.62 7.91 -5.63
C LEU A 251 -4.55 9.38 -5.23
N GLY A 252 -3.92 9.65 -4.10
CA GLY A 252 -3.63 10.99 -3.61
C GLY A 252 -2.21 11.40 -3.94
N LEU A 253 -2.05 12.64 -4.36
CA LEU A 253 -0.76 13.32 -4.53
C LEU A 253 -0.77 14.59 -3.70
N ALA A 254 0.25 14.75 -2.86
CA ALA A 254 0.42 15.91 -2.01
C ALA A 254 1.87 16.41 -2.07
N ARG A 255 2.09 17.67 -1.75
CA ARG A 255 3.39 18.35 -1.75
C ARG A 255 3.78 18.74 -0.34
N ALA A 256 5.00 18.44 0.06
CA ALA A 256 5.57 18.89 1.32
C ALA A 256 5.74 20.42 1.36
N VAL A 257 5.16 21.09 2.35
CA VAL A 257 5.21 22.53 2.58
C VAL A 257 5.82 22.85 3.94
#